data_e69e42949fb1001a6f15e49ca85a5810
#
_entry.id   e69e42949fb1001a6f15e49ca85a5810
#
_cell.length_a   1.000
_cell.length_b   1.000
_cell.length_c   1.000
_cell.angle_alpha   90.00
_cell.angle_beta   90.00
_cell.angle_gamma   90.00
#
_symmetry.space_group_name_H-M   'P 1'
#
loop_
_entity.id
_entity.type
_entity.pdbx_description
1 polymer ?
#
loop_
_entity_poly.entity_id
_entity_poly.type
_entity_poly.pdbx_seq_one_letter_code
_entity_poly.pdbx_strand_id
1 'polypeptide(L)'
;MSKKNVSKEEQEELVKPFDFDTHQFNTLEDYRLWNLHAHKAFREAKKHNPRCDPPIPVKVPGEEFHKKMKVKFQRFDQPENVLKVCVRNNEIDWKGQLKPGCTYELPLPVIRFLNRLAVPIFAEVKVENGGEVKTETRQIGERNRFSCHLLEIA
;
A
#
# COMPACT_ATOMS: atom_id res chain seq x y z
N MET A 1 40.96 -25.24 26.62
CA MET A 1 40.05 -24.27 25.95
C MET A 1 38.94 -25.05 25.30
N SER A 2 37.83 -25.21 25.99
CA SER A 2 36.64 -25.81 25.39
C SER A 2 35.94 -24.76 24.52
N LYS A 3 36.04 -24.91 23.21
CA LYS A 3 35.13 -24.25 22.29
C LYS A 3 33.74 -24.82 22.60
N LYS A 4 32.86 -23.99 23.15
CA LYS A 4 31.48 -24.33 23.28
C LYS A 4 30.96 -24.61 21.86
N ASN A 5 30.76 -25.89 21.58
CA ASN A 5 29.89 -26.27 20.47
C ASN A 5 28.51 -25.72 20.82
N VAL A 6 28.19 -24.54 20.28
CA VAL A 6 26.79 -24.09 20.21
C VAL A 6 26.12 -25.17 19.37
N SER A 7 25.27 -25.95 20.03
CA SER A 7 24.67 -27.13 19.45
C SER A 7 23.92 -26.72 18.18
N LYS A 8 24.06 -27.51 17.12
CA LYS A 8 23.29 -27.36 15.90
C LYS A 8 21.79 -27.27 16.15
N GLU A 9 21.33 -27.80 17.28
CA GLU A 9 19.92 -27.74 17.71
C GLU A 9 19.47 -26.34 18.06
N GLU A 10 20.29 -25.47 18.65
CA GLU A 10 19.95 -24.07 18.90
C GLU A 10 19.89 -23.23 17.61
N GLN A 11 20.64 -23.61 16.59
CA GLN A 11 20.56 -22.94 15.28
C GLN A 11 19.35 -23.42 14.47
N GLU A 12 18.91 -24.64 14.65
CA GLU A 12 17.72 -25.16 13.99
C GLU A 12 16.41 -24.63 14.61
N GLU A 13 16.38 -24.34 15.90
CA GLU A 13 15.21 -23.72 16.55
C GLU A 13 14.97 -22.27 16.13
N LEU A 14 16.01 -21.54 15.72
CA LEU A 14 15.90 -20.15 15.27
C LEU A 14 15.31 -20.01 13.84
N VAL A 15 15.24 -21.07 13.09
CA VAL A 15 14.72 -21.09 11.72
C VAL A 15 13.55 -22.08 11.62
N LYS A 16 12.53 -21.88 12.44
CA LYS A 16 11.25 -22.58 12.19
C LYS A 16 10.67 -22.04 10.90
N PRO A 17 10.38 -22.89 9.91
CA PRO A 17 9.71 -22.44 8.71
C PRO A 17 8.36 -21.84 9.09
N PHE A 18 7.98 -20.76 8.42
CA PHE A 18 6.69 -20.15 8.61
C PHE A 18 5.56 -21.18 8.37
N ASP A 19 4.64 -21.26 9.32
CA ASP A 19 3.49 -22.18 9.21
C ASP A 19 2.40 -21.53 8.37
N PHE A 20 2.29 -21.97 7.13
CA PHE A 20 1.29 -21.48 6.19
C PHE A 20 -0.15 -21.95 6.52
N ASP A 21 -0.29 -23.00 7.29
CA ASP A 21 -1.61 -23.59 7.57
C ASP A 21 -2.33 -22.83 8.66
N THR A 22 -1.61 -22.26 9.62
CA THR A 22 -2.21 -21.50 10.72
C THR A 22 -2.59 -20.07 10.36
N HIS A 23 -2.08 -19.53 9.26
CA HIS A 23 -2.27 -18.14 8.83
C HIS A 23 -1.95 -17.11 9.94
N GLN A 24 -1.02 -17.42 10.81
CA GLN A 24 -0.56 -16.51 11.86
C GLN A 24 0.63 -15.71 11.39
N PHE A 25 0.48 -14.40 11.44
CA PHE A 25 1.51 -13.47 11.01
C PHE A 25 2.03 -12.70 12.20
N ASN A 26 3.32 -12.81 12.46
CA ASN A 26 3.99 -12.03 13.48
C ASN A 26 4.66 -10.77 12.90
N THR A 27 4.96 -10.81 11.61
CA THR A 27 5.62 -9.72 10.89
C THR A 27 5.01 -9.51 9.51
N LEU A 28 5.28 -8.35 8.93
CA LEU A 28 4.89 -8.07 7.55
C LEU A 28 5.57 -9.02 6.56
N GLU A 29 6.80 -9.46 6.87
CA GLU A 29 7.55 -10.42 6.06
C GLU A 29 6.84 -11.78 6.01
N ASP A 30 6.34 -12.26 7.14
CA ASP A 30 5.55 -13.50 7.23
C ASP A 30 4.29 -13.43 6.35
N TYR A 31 3.62 -12.30 6.37
CA TYR A 31 2.45 -12.06 5.52
C TYR A 31 2.81 -12.10 4.03
N ARG A 32 3.91 -11.49 3.64
CA ARG A 32 4.38 -11.49 2.25
C ARG A 32 4.74 -12.88 1.77
N LEU A 33 5.43 -13.66 2.60
CA LEU A 33 5.78 -15.04 2.30
C LEU A 33 4.54 -15.92 2.17
N TRP A 34 3.59 -15.78 3.07
CA TRP A 34 2.32 -16.49 2.99
C TRP A 34 1.57 -16.16 1.69
N ASN A 35 1.46 -14.88 1.37
CA ASN A 35 0.76 -14.42 0.17
C ASN A 35 1.42 -14.98 -1.11
N LEU A 36 2.75 -14.93 -1.18
CA LEU A 36 3.50 -15.50 -2.29
C LEU A 36 3.27 -17.01 -2.44
N HIS A 37 3.32 -17.74 -1.31
CA HIS A 37 3.08 -19.17 -1.28
C HIS A 37 1.66 -19.54 -1.70
N ALA A 38 0.66 -18.86 -1.18
CA ALA A 38 -0.74 -19.09 -1.49
C ALA A 38 -1.05 -18.85 -2.97
N HIS A 39 -0.52 -17.79 -3.56
CA HIS A 39 -0.70 -17.51 -4.99
C HIS A 39 0.03 -18.53 -5.88
N LYS A 40 1.20 -19.00 -5.47
CA LYS A 40 1.92 -20.04 -6.19
C LYS A 40 1.15 -21.36 -6.15
N ALA A 41 0.66 -21.78 -5.01
CA ALA A 41 -0.13 -22.99 -4.85
C ALA A 41 -1.43 -22.92 -5.66
N PHE A 42 -2.10 -21.79 -5.67
CA PHE A 42 -3.30 -21.56 -6.48
C PHE A 42 -3.03 -21.70 -7.98
N ARG A 43 -1.94 -21.10 -8.48
CA ARG A 43 -1.57 -21.23 -9.88
C ARG A 43 -1.29 -22.67 -10.29
N GLU A 44 -0.62 -23.44 -9.43
CA GLU A 44 -0.38 -24.88 -9.67
C GLU A 44 -1.69 -25.67 -9.65
N ALA A 45 -2.56 -25.44 -8.67
CA ALA A 45 -3.86 -26.10 -8.58
C ALA A 45 -4.75 -25.80 -9.79
N LYS A 46 -4.72 -24.58 -10.30
CA LYS A 46 -5.51 -24.16 -11.47
C LYS A 46 -5.11 -24.85 -12.77
N LYS A 47 -3.86 -25.29 -12.89
CA LYS A 47 -3.40 -26.09 -14.05
C LYS A 47 -4.10 -27.45 -14.12
N HIS A 48 -4.40 -28.04 -12.96
CA HIS A 48 -5.04 -29.35 -12.86
C HIS A 48 -6.56 -29.26 -12.71
N ASN A 49 -7.05 -28.19 -12.14
CA ASN A 49 -8.48 -27.94 -11.95
C ASN A 49 -8.81 -26.47 -12.26
N PRO A 50 -9.32 -26.16 -13.48
CA PRO A 50 -9.66 -24.79 -13.86
C PRO A 50 -10.75 -24.12 -12.99
N ARG A 51 -11.50 -24.91 -12.21
CA ARG A 51 -12.56 -24.43 -11.34
C ARG A 51 -12.16 -24.33 -9.86
N CYS A 52 -10.85 -24.46 -9.56
CA CYS A 52 -10.41 -24.31 -8.18
C CYS A 52 -10.64 -22.89 -7.68
N ASP A 53 -11.03 -22.78 -6.42
CA ASP A 53 -11.27 -21.50 -5.78
C ASP A 53 -9.95 -20.77 -5.49
N PRO A 54 -9.93 -19.44 -5.57
CA PRO A 54 -8.77 -18.65 -5.18
C PRO A 54 -8.50 -18.80 -3.67
N PRO A 55 -7.26 -18.48 -3.22
CA PRO A 55 -6.94 -18.51 -1.80
C PRO A 55 -7.90 -17.64 -0.99
N ILE A 56 -8.29 -18.11 0.19
CA ILE A 56 -9.13 -17.34 1.09
C ILE A 56 -8.39 -16.05 1.46
N PRO A 57 -9.00 -14.88 1.29
CA PRO A 57 -8.36 -13.62 1.66
C PRO A 57 -8.04 -13.60 3.16
N VAL A 58 -6.79 -13.34 3.48
CA VAL A 58 -6.34 -13.16 4.85
C VAL A 58 -6.32 -11.67 5.16
N LYS A 59 -6.62 -11.30 6.40
CA LYS A 59 -6.56 -9.90 6.83
C LYS A 59 -5.15 -9.35 6.62
N VAL A 60 -5.06 -8.24 5.93
CA VAL A 60 -3.79 -7.54 5.70
C VAL A 60 -3.26 -7.01 7.03
N PRO A 61 -1.95 -7.11 7.30
CA PRO A 61 -1.35 -6.52 8.49
C PRO A 61 -1.70 -5.04 8.62
N GLY A 62 -2.08 -4.63 9.82
CA GLY A 62 -2.42 -3.26 10.14
C GLY A 62 -1.20 -2.32 10.27
N GLU A 63 -1.44 -1.14 10.79
CA GLU A 63 -0.41 -0.12 10.93
C GLU A 63 0.75 -0.51 11.85
N GLU A 64 0.54 -1.47 12.77
CA GLU A 64 1.55 -1.95 13.71
C GLU A 64 2.76 -2.61 13.03
N PHE A 65 2.61 -3.10 11.81
CA PHE A 65 3.68 -3.74 11.05
C PHE A 65 4.47 -2.77 10.17
N HIS A 66 4.03 -1.54 10.08
CA HIS A 66 4.62 -0.56 9.19
C HIS A 66 5.34 0.56 9.96
N LYS A 67 6.42 1.04 9.36
CA LYS A 67 7.09 2.23 9.85
C LYS A 67 6.14 3.42 9.74
N LYS A 68 5.92 4.10 10.86
CA LYS A 68 5.16 5.36 10.91
C LYS A 68 6.09 6.54 10.73
N MET A 69 5.61 7.52 10.01
CA MET A 69 6.34 8.76 9.78
C MET A 69 5.46 9.95 10.13
N LYS A 70 6.08 10.96 10.70
CA LYS A 70 5.40 12.21 11.05
C LYS A 70 5.26 13.07 9.79
N VAL A 71 4.02 13.40 9.44
CA VAL A 71 3.69 14.14 8.23
C VAL A 71 2.70 15.26 8.52
N LYS A 72 2.80 16.33 7.76
CA LYS A 72 1.77 17.36 7.70
C LYS A 72 0.87 17.08 6.51
N PHE A 73 -0.41 16.88 6.77
CA PHE A 73 -1.40 16.60 5.74
C PHE A 73 -1.99 17.88 5.18
N GLN A 74 -2.07 17.97 3.86
CA GLN A 74 -2.74 19.04 3.14
C GLN A 74 -3.67 18.48 2.09
N ARG A 75 -4.78 19.15 1.89
CA ARG A 75 -5.78 18.80 0.90
C ARG A 75 -5.99 19.98 -0.06
N PHE A 76 -5.75 19.77 -1.34
CA PHE A 76 -5.79 20.84 -2.32
C PHE A 76 -7.16 21.02 -3.00
N ASP A 77 -7.93 19.94 -3.12
CA ASP A 77 -9.25 19.96 -3.76
C ASP A 77 -10.33 20.60 -2.86
N GLN A 78 -10.28 20.35 -1.58
CA GLN A 78 -11.21 20.89 -0.58
C GLN A 78 -10.44 21.24 0.72
N PRO A 79 -9.75 22.40 0.77
CA PRO A 79 -8.76 22.67 1.82
C PRO A 79 -9.28 22.69 3.25
N GLU A 80 -10.59 22.84 3.47
CA GLU A 80 -11.20 22.94 4.80
C GLU A 80 -11.92 21.67 5.25
N ASN A 81 -12.10 20.71 4.35
CA ASN A 81 -12.89 19.52 4.64
C ASN A 81 -12.03 18.38 5.17
N VAL A 82 -12.53 17.73 6.22
CA VAL A 82 -11.93 16.49 6.75
C VAL A 82 -12.05 15.39 5.72
N LEU A 83 -10.97 14.66 5.53
CA LEU A 83 -10.91 13.49 4.66
C LEU A 83 -11.09 12.21 5.48
N LYS A 84 -12.08 11.42 5.10
CA LYS A 84 -12.21 10.03 5.57
C LYS A 84 -11.51 9.11 4.59
N VAL A 85 -10.51 8.40 5.04
CA VAL A 85 -9.66 7.55 4.21
C VAL A 85 -9.74 6.11 4.65
N CYS A 86 -9.90 5.25 3.68
CA CYS A 86 -9.72 3.82 3.83
C CYS A 86 -8.68 3.36 2.81
N VAL A 87 -7.53 2.88 3.29
CA VAL A 87 -6.49 2.31 2.44
C VAL A 87 -6.46 0.81 2.67
N ARG A 88 -6.86 0.06 1.68
CA ARG A 88 -6.86 -1.39 1.71
C ARG A 88 -6.18 -1.93 0.47
N ASN A 89 -5.00 -2.48 0.66
CA ASN A 89 -4.21 -3.08 -0.42
C ASN A 89 -3.44 -4.30 0.12
N ASN A 90 -2.51 -4.81 -0.68
CA ASN A 90 -1.70 -5.97 -0.30
C ASN A 90 -0.72 -5.72 0.86
N GLU A 91 -0.52 -4.47 1.25
CA GLU A 91 0.43 -4.09 2.29
C GLU A 91 -0.25 -3.68 3.59
N ILE A 92 -1.43 -3.07 3.53
CA ILE A 92 -2.08 -2.49 4.70
C ILE A 92 -3.62 -2.48 4.58
N ASP A 93 -4.27 -2.60 5.73
CA ASP A 93 -5.70 -2.29 5.91
C ASP A 93 -5.80 -1.20 7.00
N TRP A 94 -6.00 0.04 6.57
CA TRP A 94 -5.99 1.21 7.45
C TRP A 94 -7.19 2.11 7.18
N LYS A 95 -7.78 2.62 8.24
CA LYS A 95 -8.88 3.61 8.21
C LYS A 95 -8.57 4.77 9.14
N GLY A 96 -8.91 5.97 8.71
CA GLY A 96 -8.73 7.15 9.53
C GLY A 96 -9.39 8.39 8.97
N GLN A 97 -9.38 9.44 9.76
CA GLN A 97 -9.82 10.77 9.36
C GLN A 97 -8.65 11.73 9.45
N LEU A 98 -8.45 12.51 8.40
CA LEU A 98 -7.36 13.46 8.29
C LEU A 98 -7.94 14.87 8.10
N LYS A 99 -7.59 15.78 9.00
CA LYS A 99 -7.93 17.18 8.88
C LYS A 99 -6.79 17.93 8.20
N PRO A 100 -7.07 18.72 7.15
CA PRO A 100 -6.03 19.49 6.48
C PRO A 100 -5.32 20.46 7.43
N GLY A 101 -4.02 20.59 7.27
CA GLY A 101 -3.18 21.45 8.09
C GLY A 101 -2.72 20.86 9.42
N CYS A 102 -3.16 19.67 9.76
CA CYS A 102 -2.73 18.96 10.98
C CYS A 102 -1.58 18.01 10.71
N THR A 103 -0.85 17.70 11.79
CA THR A 103 0.26 16.76 11.78
C THR A 103 -0.19 15.40 12.30
N TYR A 104 0.19 14.34 11.58
CA TYR A 104 -0.17 12.97 11.92
C TYR A 104 1.04 12.04 11.84
N GLU A 105 1.01 10.96 12.59
CA GLU A 105 1.90 9.82 12.38
C GLU A 105 1.16 8.78 11.55
N LEU A 106 1.59 8.62 10.31
CA LEU A 106 0.95 7.72 9.35
C LEU A 106 1.90 6.60 8.91
N PRO A 107 1.36 5.40 8.69
CA PRO A 107 2.13 4.31 8.08
C PRO A 107 2.60 4.69 6.67
N LEU A 108 3.80 4.28 6.31
CA LEU A 108 4.39 4.60 5.01
C LEU A 108 3.51 4.22 3.80
N PRO A 109 2.81 3.05 3.79
CA PRO A 109 1.90 2.72 2.69
C PRO A 109 0.75 3.71 2.52
N VAL A 110 0.22 4.27 3.61
CA VAL A 110 -0.84 5.29 3.59
C VAL A 110 -0.32 6.59 2.99
N ILE A 111 0.89 7.01 3.38
CA ILE A 111 1.54 8.21 2.83
C ILE A 111 1.75 8.07 1.33
N ARG A 112 2.25 6.93 0.87
CA ARG A 112 2.43 6.65 -0.57
C ARG A 112 1.12 6.68 -1.33
N PHE A 113 0.07 6.10 -0.77
CA PHE A 113 -1.25 6.09 -1.38
C PHE A 113 -1.79 7.52 -1.56
N LEU A 114 -1.74 8.34 -0.51
CA LEU A 114 -2.24 9.71 -0.55
C LEU A 114 -1.44 10.59 -1.55
N ASN A 115 -0.13 10.44 -1.57
CA ASN A 115 0.72 11.21 -2.47
C ASN A 115 0.58 10.82 -3.95
N ARG A 116 0.06 9.63 -4.24
CA ARG A 116 -0.20 9.17 -5.62
C ARG A 116 -1.53 9.64 -6.19
N LEU A 117 -2.47 10.03 -5.35
CA LEU A 117 -3.79 10.45 -5.82
C LEU A 117 -3.68 11.79 -6.54
N ALA A 118 -3.96 11.76 -7.83
CA ALA A 118 -3.93 12.92 -8.70
C ALA A 118 -5.28 13.09 -9.41
N VAL A 119 -5.58 14.32 -9.74
CA VAL A 119 -6.76 14.69 -10.54
C VAL A 119 -6.27 15.19 -11.89
N PRO A 120 -6.82 14.69 -12.99
CA PRO A 120 -6.48 15.21 -14.30
C PRO A 120 -6.92 16.67 -14.45
N ILE A 121 -6.08 17.47 -15.07
CA ILE A 121 -6.37 18.87 -15.42
C ILE A 121 -6.77 18.91 -16.89
N PHE A 122 -7.97 19.38 -17.16
CA PHE A 122 -8.47 19.56 -18.51
C PHE A 122 -8.46 21.02 -18.90
N ALA A 123 -8.12 21.27 -20.16
CA ALA A 123 -8.23 22.60 -20.76
C ALA A 123 -8.90 22.51 -22.12
N GLU A 124 -9.61 23.56 -22.49
CA GLU A 124 -10.14 23.72 -23.83
C GLU A 124 -9.04 24.16 -24.79
N VAL A 125 -8.80 23.36 -25.81
CA VAL A 125 -7.81 23.63 -26.85
C VAL A 125 -8.50 23.84 -28.16
N LYS A 126 -8.16 24.94 -28.86
CA LYS A 126 -8.64 25.18 -30.21
C LYS A 126 -7.82 24.39 -31.22
N VAL A 127 -8.47 23.54 -31.97
CA VAL A 127 -7.85 22.73 -33.02
C VAL A 127 -8.39 23.19 -34.38
N GLU A 128 -7.50 23.59 -35.27
CA GLU A 128 -7.83 23.83 -36.66
C GLU A 128 -7.78 22.51 -37.45
N ASN A 129 -8.91 22.18 -38.07
CA ASN A 129 -9.01 21.00 -38.88
C ASN A 129 -9.71 21.40 -40.21
N GLY A 130 -8.97 21.51 -41.30
CA GLY A 130 -9.50 21.82 -42.63
C GLY A 130 -10.20 23.18 -42.77
N GLY A 131 -9.73 24.22 -42.04
CA GLY A 131 -10.28 25.57 -42.07
C GLY A 131 -11.40 25.83 -41.06
N GLU A 132 -11.83 24.81 -40.31
CA GLU A 132 -12.77 24.95 -39.21
C GLU A 132 -12.03 24.90 -37.86
N VAL A 133 -12.31 25.85 -36.97
CA VAL A 133 -11.80 25.88 -35.60
C VAL A 133 -12.79 25.14 -34.71
N LYS A 134 -12.37 24.00 -34.15
CA LYS A 134 -13.11 23.24 -33.14
C LYS A 134 -12.48 23.39 -31.79
N THR A 135 -13.30 23.55 -30.76
CA THR A 135 -12.85 23.52 -29.36
C THR A 135 -12.92 22.09 -28.84
N GLU A 136 -11.78 21.52 -28.44
CA GLU A 136 -11.69 20.19 -27.81
C GLU A 136 -11.20 20.33 -26.37
N THR A 137 -11.77 19.52 -25.49
CA THR A 137 -11.27 19.38 -24.12
C THR A 137 -10.19 18.32 -24.09
N ARG A 138 -8.98 18.70 -23.69
CA ARG A 138 -7.82 17.79 -23.58
C ARG A 138 -7.25 17.81 -22.19
N GLN A 139 -6.76 16.65 -21.76
CA GLN A 139 -5.96 16.56 -20.55
C GLN A 139 -4.59 17.17 -20.79
N ILE A 140 -4.25 18.24 -20.05
CA ILE A 140 -2.99 18.96 -20.17
C ILE A 140 -2.00 18.61 -19.05
N GLY A 141 -2.43 17.90 -18.01
CA GLY A 141 -1.60 17.51 -16.88
C GLY A 141 -2.41 16.90 -15.76
N GLU A 142 -1.72 16.71 -14.65
CA GLU A 142 -2.30 16.21 -13.41
C GLU A 142 -1.84 17.06 -12.24
N ARG A 143 -2.68 17.19 -11.23
CA ARG A 143 -2.31 17.79 -9.94
C ARG A 143 -2.62 16.85 -8.81
N ASN A 144 -1.81 16.85 -7.77
CA ASN A 144 -2.05 16.06 -6.59
C ASN A 144 -3.27 16.58 -5.82
N ARG A 145 -4.11 15.67 -5.36
CA ARG A 145 -5.24 16.00 -4.49
C ARG A 145 -4.79 16.27 -3.06
N PHE A 146 -3.78 15.56 -2.62
CA PHE A 146 -3.27 15.58 -1.25
C PHE A 146 -1.77 15.69 -1.24
N SER A 147 -1.24 16.22 -0.15
CA SER A 147 0.19 16.23 0.13
C SER A 147 0.44 15.83 1.58
N CYS A 148 1.31 14.83 1.74
CA CYS A 148 1.86 14.46 3.03
C CYS A 148 3.33 14.86 3.05
N HIS A 149 3.62 16.04 3.62
CA HIS A 149 5.00 16.49 3.80
C HIS A 149 5.64 15.80 4.98
N LEU A 150 6.73 15.11 4.73
CA LEU A 150 7.55 14.53 5.79
C LEU A 150 8.13 15.65 6.64
N LEU A 151 7.88 15.60 7.94
CA LEU A 151 8.54 16.44 8.90
C LEU A 151 9.85 15.79 9.32
N GLU A 152 10.92 16.58 9.43
CA GLU A 152 12.19 16.07 9.91
C GLU A 152 11.99 15.43 11.28
N ILE A 153 12.52 14.22 11.41
CA ILE A 153 12.59 13.55 12.70
C ILE A 153 13.68 14.28 13.48
N ALA A 154 13.24 15.10 14.38
CA ALA A 154 14.15 15.75 15.31
C ALA A 154 14.77 14.71 16.25
#